data_fb8d592cef783586da268390d70c81cb
#
_entry.id   fb8d592cef783586da268390d70c81cb
#
_cell.length_a   1.000
_cell.length_b   1.000
_cell.length_c   1.000
_cell.angle_alpha   90.00
_cell.angle_beta   90.00
_cell.angle_gamma   90.00
#
_symmetry.space_group_name_H-M   'P 1'
#
loop_
_entity.id
_entity.type
_entity.pdbx_description
1 polymer ?
#
loop_
_entity_poly.entity_id
_entity_poly.type
_entity_poly.pdbx_seq_one_letter_code
_entity_poly.pdbx_strand_id
1 'polypeptide(L)'
;MNIWFKEVIEAHVAIEQWLGTDKGELEALLARFANDYSMIALSGAKLDYPALCSFFSTSGGSREGLAIEVDSLQLLDEWSQGAAVLYRETQTLNGSTTVRWSTVIFRREGEKALWRHLQETGQI
;
A
#
# COMPACT_ATOMS: atom_id res chain seq x y z
N MET A 1 18.77 1.15 -3.98
CA MET A 1 17.41 0.59 -3.94
C MET A 1 16.64 1.07 -5.16
N ASN A 2 15.89 0.19 -5.81
CA ASN A 2 15.12 0.59 -7.00
C ASN A 2 13.90 1.42 -6.58
N ILE A 3 13.31 2.11 -7.56
CA ILE A 3 12.18 3.01 -7.30
C ILE A 3 10.94 2.26 -6.79
N TRP A 4 10.81 0.99 -7.18
CA TRP A 4 9.63 0.19 -6.82
C TRP A 4 9.66 -0.19 -5.35
N PHE A 5 10.78 -0.68 -4.85
CA PHE A 5 10.95 -1.02 -3.43
C PHE A 5 10.85 0.23 -2.56
N LYS A 6 11.45 1.33 -3.03
CA LYS A 6 11.37 2.60 -2.31
C LYS A 6 9.91 3.04 -2.17
N GLU A 7 9.12 2.91 -3.24
CA GLU A 7 7.71 3.29 -3.18
C GLU A 7 6.92 2.38 -2.23
N VAL A 8 7.17 1.07 -2.22
CA VAL A 8 6.50 0.18 -1.26
C VAL A 8 6.77 0.64 0.17
N ILE A 9 8.01 0.92 0.50
CA ILE A 9 8.40 1.34 1.85
C ILE A 9 7.79 2.69 2.20
N GLU A 10 7.93 3.68 1.33
CA GLU A 10 7.45 5.04 1.59
C GLU A 10 5.93 5.11 1.69
N ALA A 11 5.22 4.36 0.85
CA ALA A 11 3.76 4.33 0.90
C ALA A 11 3.28 3.78 2.24
N HIS A 12 3.92 2.73 2.75
CA HIS A 12 3.51 2.15 4.03
C HIS A 12 3.85 3.03 5.22
N VAL A 13 4.94 3.80 5.14
CA VAL A 13 5.24 4.83 6.15
C VAL A 13 4.13 5.89 6.14
N ALA A 14 3.72 6.35 4.95
CA ALA A 14 2.67 7.35 4.81
C ALA A 14 1.32 6.82 5.32
N ILE A 15 0.99 5.57 5.02
CA ILE A 15 -0.25 4.93 5.48
C ILE A 15 -0.25 4.80 7.02
N GLU A 16 0.87 4.35 7.59
CA GLU A 16 1.00 4.23 9.04
C GLU A 16 0.78 5.58 9.73
N GLN A 17 1.42 6.63 9.22
CA GLN A 17 1.27 7.98 9.77
C GLN A 17 -0.17 8.49 9.65
N TRP A 18 -0.80 8.28 8.51
CA TRP A 18 -2.17 8.74 8.29
C TRP A 18 -3.18 8.00 9.18
N LEU A 19 -3.15 6.68 9.16
CA LEU A 19 -4.10 5.88 9.92
C LEU A 19 -3.84 5.94 11.43
N GLY A 20 -2.58 6.03 11.83
CA GLY A 20 -2.20 6.02 13.24
C GLY A 20 -2.34 7.36 13.93
N THR A 21 -1.97 8.45 13.27
CA THR A 21 -1.84 9.75 13.92
C THR A 21 -2.46 10.92 13.15
N ASP A 22 -3.10 10.65 12.02
CA ASP A 22 -3.67 11.69 11.15
C ASP A 22 -2.60 12.68 10.66
N LYS A 23 -1.36 12.21 10.54
CA LYS A 23 -0.23 13.03 10.07
C LYS A 23 -0.02 12.82 8.57
N GLY A 24 0.48 13.89 7.94
CA GLY A 24 0.68 13.92 6.51
C GLY A 24 -0.50 14.58 5.80
N GLU A 25 -0.49 14.51 4.49
CA GLU A 25 -1.53 15.12 3.68
C GLU A 25 -2.27 14.03 2.90
N LEU A 26 -3.58 14.02 3.02
CA LEU A 26 -4.43 13.05 2.33
C LEU A 26 -4.21 13.10 0.82
N GLU A 27 -4.12 14.29 0.23
CA GLU A 27 -3.92 14.42 -1.20
C GLU A 27 -2.60 13.80 -1.65
N ALA A 28 -1.52 13.98 -0.88
CA ALA A 28 -0.22 13.37 -1.17
C ALA A 28 -0.27 11.86 -1.08
N LEU A 29 -1.00 11.32 -0.10
CA LEU A 29 -1.20 9.88 0.02
C LEU A 29 -1.95 9.33 -1.18
N LEU A 30 -3.06 9.95 -1.55
CA LEU A 30 -3.88 9.51 -2.68
C LEU A 30 -3.16 9.64 -4.03
N ALA A 31 -2.25 10.60 -4.16
CA ALA A 31 -1.48 10.80 -5.38
C ALA A 31 -0.49 9.67 -5.68
N ARG A 32 -0.24 8.76 -4.71
CA ARG A 32 0.59 7.57 -4.94
C ARG A 32 -0.12 6.51 -5.77
N PHE A 33 -1.44 6.61 -5.90
CA PHE A 33 -2.27 5.58 -6.55
C PHE A 33 -2.74 6.08 -7.91
N ALA A 34 -2.74 5.20 -8.90
CA ALA A 34 -3.28 5.50 -10.21
C ALA A 34 -4.80 5.72 -10.10
N ASN A 35 -5.36 6.57 -10.96
CA ASN A 35 -6.79 6.84 -10.92
C ASN A 35 -7.66 5.65 -11.34
N ASP A 36 -7.05 4.65 -11.96
CA ASP A 36 -7.70 3.37 -12.28
C ASP A 36 -7.24 2.24 -11.35
N TYR A 37 -6.73 2.59 -10.16
CA TYR A 37 -6.29 1.64 -9.14
C TYR A 37 -7.40 0.66 -8.76
N SER A 38 -7.01 -0.58 -8.50
CA SER A 38 -7.90 -1.59 -7.93
C SER A 38 -7.12 -2.47 -6.96
N MET A 39 -7.84 -3.12 -6.05
CA MET A 39 -7.20 -4.11 -5.18
C MET A 39 -8.18 -5.20 -4.79
N ILE A 40 -7.61 -6.35 -4.41
CA ILE A 40 -8.31 -7.40 -3.70
C ILE A 40 -7.78 -7.40 -2.28
N ALA A 41 -8.62 -7.08 -1.31
CA ALA A 41 -8.24 -7.04 0.09
C ALA A 41 -8.17 -8.44 0.70
N LEU A 42 -7.64 -8.54 1.92
CA LEU A 42 -7.57 -9.82 2.65
C LEU A 42 -8.92 -10.53 2.73
N SER A 43 -9.99 -9.79 2.86
CA SER A 43 -11.35 -10.33 2.95
C SER A 43 -11.87 -10.89 1.62
N GLY A 44 -11.16 -10.65 0.52
CA GLY A 44 -11.63 -10.95 -0.82
C GLY A 44 -12.45 -9.82 -1.44
N ALA A 45 -12.66 -8.72 -0.71
CA ALA A 45 -13.39 -7.58 -1.25
C ALA A 45 -12.59 -6.89 -2.35
N LYS A 46 -13.26 -6.57 -3.45
CA LYS A 46 -12.67 -5.82 -4.55
C LYS A 46 -12.94 -4.33 -4.33
N LEU A 47 -11.88 -3.53 -4.35
CA LEU A 47 -11.96 -2.09 -4.16
C LEU A 47 -11.36 -1.39 -5.38
N ASP A 48 -11.96 -0.27 -5.76
CA ASP A 48 -11.46 0.61 -6.82
C ASP A 48 -10.90 1.90 -6.22
N TYR A 49 -10.41 2.80 -7.07
CA TYR A 49 -9.83 4.06 -6.62
C TYR A 49 -10.84 4.91 -5.81
N PRO A 50 -12.11 5.11 -6.24
CA PRO A 50 -13.06 5.85 -5.41
C PRO A 50 -13.26 5.25 -4.02
N ALA A 51 -13.32 3.93 -3.91
CA ALA A 51 -13.46 3.26 -2.62
C ALA A 51 -12.23 3.46 -1.75
N LEU A 52 -11.03 3.43 -2.33
CA LEU A 52 -9.80 3.72 -1.61
C LEU A 52 -9.81 5.16 -1.08
N CYS A 53 -10.20 6.13 -1.91
CA CYS A 53 -10.29 7.53 -1.50
C CYS A 53 -11.25 7.71 -0.33
N SER A 54 -12.42 7.07 -0.39
CA SER A 54 -13.40 7.12 0.69
C SER A 54 -12.86 6.54 1.98
N PHE A 55 -12.17 5.39 1.89
CA PHE A 55 -11.56 4.76 3.05
C PHE A 55 -10.56 5.69 3.74
N PHE A 56 -9.60 6.22 3.00
CA PHE A 56 -8.60 7.10 3.60
C PHE A 56 -9.21 8.41 4.11
N SER A 57 -10.18 8.99 3.38
CA SER A 57 -10.82 10.24 3.81
C SER A 57 -11.50 10.13 5.16
N THR A 58 -12.01 8.95 5.51
CA THR A 58 -12.76 8.74 6.75
C THR A 58 -11.96 8.04 7.85
N SER A 59 -10.73 7.61 7.57
CA SER A 59 -9.96 6.75 8.47
C SER A 59 -8.75 7.42 9.11
N GLY A 60 -8.50 8.70 8.85
CA GLY A 60 -7.35 9.40 9.43
C GLY A 60 -7.38 9.34 10.95
N GLY A 61 -6.28 8.88 11.56
CA GLY A 61 -6.18 8.77 13.01
C GLY A 61 -7.03 7.67 13.65
N SER A 62 -7.67 6.81 12.85
CA SER A 62 -8.60 5.79 13.37
C SER A 62 -7.90 4.58 13.98
N ARG A 63 -6.60 4.44 13.78
CA ARG A 63 -5.82 3.29 14.26
C ARG A 63 -4.62 3.75 15.05
N GLU A 64 -4.86 4.44 16.14
CA GLU A 64 -3.80 4.94 17.01
C GLU A 64 -2.91 3.80 17.49
N GLY A 65 -1.59 3.98 17.35
CA GLY A 65 -0.61 2.96 17.72
C GLY A 65 -0.31 1.93 16.66
N LEU A 66 -0.90 2.06 15.45
CA LEU A 66 -0.61 1.15 14.34
C LEU A 66 0.87 1.16 14.00
N ALA A 67 1.48 -0.03 13.90
CA ALA A 67 2.84 -0.22 13.40
C ALA A 67 2.78 -1.10 12.15
N ILE A 68 3.43 -0.66 11.08
CA ILE A 68 3.51 -1.40 9.83
C ILE A 68 4.98 -1.68 9.51
N GLU A 69 5.31 -2.96 9.28
CA GLU A 69 6.64 -3.36 8.83
C GLU A 69 6.52 -4.04 7.48
N VAL A 70 7.45 -3.73 6.58
CA VAL A 70 7.53 -4.35 5.26
C VAL A 70 8.88 -5.06 5.14
N ASP A 71 8.85 -6.30 4.70
CA ASP A 71 10.07 -7.07 4.43
C ASP A 71 9.88 -7.99 3.23
N SER A 72 10.89 -8.79 2.93
CA SER A 72 10.84 -9.82 1.89
C SER A 72 10.50 -9.27 0.50
N LEU A 73 10.97 -8.07 0.20
CA LEU A 73 10.75 -7.43 -1.09
C LEU A 73 11.41 -8.21 -2.22
N GLN A 74 10.66 -8.51 -3.26
CA GLN A 74 11.16 -9.23 -4.43
C GLN A 74 10.59 -8.61 -5.70
N LEU A 75 11.47 -8.27 -6.65
CA LEU A 75 11.06 -7.82 -7.97
C LEU A 75 10.70 -9.06 -8.79
N LEU A 76 9.42 -9.25 -9.05
CA LEU A 76 8.96 -10.41 -9.81
C LEU A 76 9.17 -10.21 -11.31
N ASP A 77 8.94 -8.99 -11.79
CA ASP A 77 9.15 -8.64 -13.19
C ASP A 77 9.18 -7.12 -13.32
N GLU A 78 9.83 -6.66 -14.37
CA GLU A 78 9.95 -5.24 -14.67
C GLU A 78 9.91 -5.04 -16.17
N TRP A 79 9.19 -4.03 -16.62
CA TRP A 79 9.11 -3.63 -18.03
C TRP A 79 9.22 -2.11 -18.11
N SER A 80 9.22 -1.58 -19.34
CA SER A 80 9.46 -0.14 -19.52
C SER A 80 8.45 0.75 -18.81
N GLN A 81 7.20 0.30 -18.65
CA GLN A 81 6.11 1.10 -18.09
C GLN A 81 5.70 0.68 -16.69
N GLY A 82 6.35 -0.29 -16.09
CA GLY A 82 5.95 -0.72 -14.75
C GLY A 82 6.73 -1.91 -14.21
N ALA A 83 6.20 -2.47 -13.13
CA ALA A 83 6.81 -3.62 -12.47
C ALA A 83 5.79 -4.37 -11.61
N ALA A 84 6.10 -5.63 -11.33
CA ALA A 84 5.38 -6.43 -10.35
C ALA A 84 6.31 -6.74 -9.18
N VAL A 85 5.87 -6.42 -7.96
CA VAL A 85 6.67 -6.59 -6.74
C VAL A 85 5.89 -7.42 -5.74
N LEU A 86 6.57 -8.39 -5.14
CA LEU A 86 6.07 -9.17 -4.02
C LEU A 86 6.69 -8.62 -2.74
N TYR A 87 5.90 -8.49 -1.68
CA TYR A 87 6.42 -8.13 -0.37
C TYR A 87 5.55 -8.72 0.72
N ARG A 88 6.08 -8.75 1.93
CA ARG A 88 5.35 -9.17 3.12
C ARG A 88 5.13 -7.96 4.02
N GLU A 89 3.92 -7.82 4.51
CA GLU A 89 3.54 -6.72 5.40
C GLU A 89 3.05 -7.27 6.73
N THR A 90 3.58 -6.72 7.82
CA THR A 90 3.15 -7.05 9.17
C THR A 90 2.54 -5.82 9.80
N GLN A 91 1.29 -5.92 10.24
CA GLN A 91 0.61 -4.85 10.96
C GLN A 91 0.38 -5.27 12.40
N THR A 92 0.74 -4.39 13.33
CA THR A 92 0.52 -4.60 14.75
C THR A 92 -0.33 -3.45 15.28
N LEU A 93 -1.43 -3.79 15.97
CA LEU A 93 -2.34 -2.81 16.56
C LEU A 93 -2.93 -3.40 17.83
N ASN A 94 -2.78 -2.68 18.95
CA ASN A 94 -3.35 -3.09 20.24
C ASN A 94 -2.95 -4.51 20.65
N GLY A 95 -1.71 -4.88 20.41
CA GLY A 95 -1.18 -6.20 20.75
C GLY A 95 -1.55 -7.31 19.78
N SER A 96 -2.36 -7.02 18.75
CA SER A 96 -2.71 -7.99 17.70
C SER A 96 -1.82 -7.78 16.48
N THR A 97 -1.33 -8.88 15.91
CA THR A 97 -0.46 -8.85 14.75
C THR A 97 -1.10 -9.63 13.60
N THR A 98 -1.11 -9.00 12.43
CA THR A 98 -1.53 -9.67 11.18
C THR A 98 -0.38 -9.61 10.19
N VAL A 99 -0.21 -10.70 9.44
CA VAL A 99 0.82 -10.80 8.40
C VAL A 99 0.16 -11.14 7.09
N ARG A 100 0.58 -10.48 6.02
CA ARG A 100 0.05 -10.72 4.67
C ARG A 100 1.16 -10.65 3.64
N TRP A 101 1.00 -11.48 2.61
CA TRP A 101 1.78 -11.37 1.40
C TRP A 101 1.01 -10.52 0.41
N SER A 102 1.71 -9.65 -0.29
CA SER A 102 1.09 -8.73 -1.23
C SER A 102 1.85 -8.72 -2.54
N THR A 103 1.11 -8.71 -3.64
CA THR A 103 1.68 -8.49 -4.96
C THR A 103 1.12 -7.19 -5.50
N VAL A 104 1.99 -6.27 -5.85
CA VAL A 104 1.61 -4.99 -6.42
C VAL A 104 2.05 -4.90 -7.87
N ILE A 105 1.16 -4.36 -8.72
CA ILE A 105 1.50 -3.96 -10.07
C ILE A 105 1.66 -2.44 -10.04
N PHE A 106 2.86 -1.98 -10.37
CA PHE A 106 3.14 -0.56 -10.50
C PHE A 106 3.08 -0.10 -11.94
N ARG A 107 2.66 1.14 -12.13
CA ARG A 107 2.76 1.84 -13.40
C ARG A 107 3.77 2.97 -13.26
N ARG A 108 4.65 3.12 -14.25
CA ARG A 108 5.59 4.24 -14.29
C ARG A 108 4.89 5.45 -14.91
N GLU A 109 4.99 6.59 -14.24
CA GLU A 109 4.53 7.86 -14.77
C GLU A 109 5.64 8.88 -14.54
N GLY A 110 6.42 9.17 -15.59
CA GLY A 110 7.65 9.95 -15.45
C GLY A 110 8.62 9.20 -14.55
N GLU A 111 9.02 9.84 -13.46
CA GLU A 111 9.91 9.23 -12.46
C GLU A 111 9.15 8.65 -11.27
N LYS A 112 7.82 8.62 -11.35
CA LYS A 112 6.99 8.11 -10.26
C LYS A 112 6.56 6.68 -10.52
N ALA A 113 6.47 5.92 -9.42
CA ALA A 113 5.83 4.62 -9.40
C ALA A 113 4.42 4.80 -8.83
N LEU A 114 3.40 4.51 -9.62
CA LEU A 114 2.01 4.60 -9.18
C LEU A 114 1.46 3.20 -8.92
N TRP A 115 0.75 3.04 -7.82
CA TRP A 115 0.07 1.79 -7.48
C TRP A 115 -1.10 1.60 -8.45
N ARG A 116 -1.02 0.55 -9.27
CA ARG A 116 -2.08 0.23 -10.25
C ARG A 116 -3.00 -0.86 -9.76
N HIS A 117 -2.44 -1.90 -9.13
CA HIS A 117 -3.23 -3.02 -8.60
C HIS A 117 -2.51 -3.67 -7.42
N LEU A 118 -3.27 -4.08 -6.42
CA LEU A 118 -2.74 -4.75 -5.24
C LEU A 118 -3.58 -6.00 -4.95
N GLN A 119 -2.89 -7.13 -4.73
CA GLN A 119 -3.53 -8.37 -4.30
C GLN A 119 -2.96 -8.75 -2.94
N GLU A 120 -3.82 -8.89 -1.93
CA GLU A 120 -3.40 -9.29 -0.59
C GLU A 120 -3.84 -10.71 -0.26
N THR A 121 -2.96 -11.47 0.44
CA THR A 121 -3.24 -12.83 0.89
C THR A 121 -2.70 -12.98 2.31
N GLY A 122 -3.55 -13.43 3.23
CA GLY A 122 -3.15 -13.63 4.62
C GLY A 122 -2.15 -14.78 4.76
N GLN A 123 -1.14 -14.60 5.61
CA GLN A 123 -0.20 -15.65 5.98
C GLN A 123 -0.79 -16.42 7.16
N ILE A 124 -0.88 -17.71 7.00
CA ILE A 124 -1.28 -18.60 8.09
C ILE A 124 -0.12 -18.98 8.97
#